data_36781bb5e77cb65b0656b0d2e658def7
#
_entry.id   36781bb5e77cb65b0656b0d2e658def7
#
_cell.length_a   1.000
_cell.length_b   1.000
_cell.length_c   1.000
_cell.angle_alpha   90.00
_cell.angle_beta   90.00
_cell.angle_gamma   90.00
#
_symmetry.space_group_name_H-M   'P 1'
#
loop_
_entity.id
_entity.type
_entity.pdbx_description
1 polymer ?
#
loop_
_entity_poly.entity_id
_entity_poly.type
_entity_poly.pdbx_seq_one_letter_code
_entity_poly.pdbx_strand_id
1 'polypeptide(L)'
;MKDMKNIGRIVLPIIILLLTVRINAVPVKAFDMIVRNLPNSEQLPTKELLCIFQDSEGYMWYGTEGGGLCRDDGYMVKVFRSDFKNPGILENNSVTCITEDGEGKIWFGTKRGAYILSKTDYEIRALADETIKSWTITTMTATSDGTIWISTNRHLFRYNESGERTGKYILKWKGRENTVNSIYEDKKQTVWVTQAKGGLFCYDKVKDSFISYPWP
;
A
#
# COMPACT_ATOMS: atom_id res chain seq x y z
N MET A 1 -53.34 21.86 47.50
CA MET A 1 -52.88 23.07 46.74
C MET A 1 -51.43 23.51 47.08
N LYS A 2 -50.65 22.68 47.80
CA LYS A 2 -49.26 22.98 48.20
C LYS A 2 -48.22 22.34 47.26
N ASP A 3 -48.57 21.30 46.52
CA ASP A 3 -47.57 20.54 45.70
C ASP A 3 -47.30 21.08 44.32
N MET A 4 -48.20 21.85 43.75
CA MET A 4 -48.00 22.46 42.43
C MET A 4 -46.99 23.60 42.38
N LYS A 5 -46.72 24.29 43.52
CA LYS A 5 -45.70 25.38 43.57
C LYS A 5 -44.28 24.88 43.59
N ASN A 6 -44.06 23.64 44.02
CA ASN A 6 -42.71 23.07 44.05
C ASN A 6 -42.25 22.47 42.72
N ILE A 7 -43.18 21.99 41.90
CA ILE A 7 -42.86 21.44 40.56
C ILE A 7 -42.37 22.55 39.64
N GLY A 8 -42.95 23.74 39.67
CA GLY A 8 -42.52 24.89 38.86
C GLY A 8 -41.10 25.38 39.19
N ARG A 9 -40.64 25.18 40.46
CA ARG A 9 -39.28 25.60 40.89
C ARG A 9 -38.20 24.68 40.41
N ILE A 10 -38.49 23.42 40.06
CA ILE A 10 -37.51 22.44 39.59
C ILE A 10 -37.53 22.37 38.05
N VAL A 11 -38.70 22.47 37.46
CA VAL A 11 -38.88 22.36 35.99
C VAL A 11 -38.32 23.59 35.24
N LEU A 12 -38.52 24.80 35.81
CA LEU A 12 -38.02 26.02 35.17
C LEU A 12 -36.51 26.09 35.00
N PRO A 13 -35.66 25.77 36.01
CA PRO A 13 -34.20 25.76 35.83
C PRO A 13 -33.72 24.64 34.90
N ILE A 14 -34.43 23.49 34.81
CA ILE A 14 -34.10 22.41 33.87
C ILE A 14 -34.38 22.84 32.43
N ILE A 15 -35.50 23.54 32.20
CA ILE A 15 -35.81 24.09 30.87
C ILE A 15 -34.81 25.17 30.46
N ILE A 16 -34.37 26.02 31.39
CA ILE A 16 -33.36 27.04 31.14
C ILE A 16 -31.99 26.39 30.86
N LEU A 17 -31.64 25.31 31.55
CA LEU A 17 -30.39 24.56 31.32
C LEU A 17 -30.40 23.88 29.93
N LEU A 18 -31.56 23.34 29.50
CA LEU A 18 -31.71 22.75 28.17
C LEU A 18 -31.65 23.78 27.03
N LEU A 19 -32.10 25.02 27.29
CA LEU A 19 -32.06 26.12 26.32
C LEU A 19 -30.68 26.76 26.19
N THR A 20 -29.79 26.55 27.17
CA THR A 20 -28.42 27.08 27.12
C THR A 20 -27.39 26.16 26.48
N VAL A 21 -27.73 24.89 26.26
CA VAL A 21 -26.89 23.99 25.48
C VAL A 21 -26.95 24.37 23.99
N ARG A 22 -26.25 25.41 23.63
CA ARG A 22 -25.94 25.66 22.21
C ARG A 22 -25.03 24.55 21.75
N ILE A 23 -25.54 23.58 21.05
CA ILE A 23 -24.76 22.66 20.25
C ILE A 23 -24.12 23.54 19.18
N ASN A 24 -22.88 23.94 19.40
CA ASN A 24 -22.05 24.49 18.34
C ASN A 24 -21.76 23.34 17.38
N ALA A 25 -22.69 23.07 16.48
CA ALA A 25 -22.43 22.22 15.33
C ALA A 25 -21.33 22.94 14.53
N VAL A 26 -20.11 22.46 14.65
CA VAL A 26 -19.03 22.88 13.76
C VAL A 26 -19.52 22.51 12.36
N PRO A 27 -19.68 23.48 11.45
CA PRO A 27 -20.08 23.15 10.10
C PRO A 27 -19.02 22.24 9.52
N VAL A 28 -19.35 20.98 9.31
CA VAL A 28 -18.52 20.08 8.52
C VAL A 28 -18.49 20.69 7.12
N LYS A 29 -17.35 21.29 6.77
CA LYS A 29 -17.14 21.78 5.41
C LYS A 29 -17.32 20.58 4.50
N ALA A 30 -18.39 20.55 3.74
CA ALA A 30 -18.54 19.56 2.69
C ALA A 30 -17.35 19.76 1.74
N PHE A 31 -16.50 18.74 1.64
CA PHE A 31 -15.46 18.74 0.62
C PHE A 31 -16.17 18.50 -0.72
N ASP A 32 -16.18 19.50 -1.56
CA ASP A 32 -16.57 19.31 -2.96
C ASP A 32 -15.52 18.41 -3.61
N MET A 33 -15.83 17.12 -3.67
CA MET A 33 -14.96 16.14 -4.31
C MET A 33 -15.16 16.25 -5.83
N ILE A 34 -14.21 16.86 -6.51
CA ILE A 34 -14.18 16.90 -7.98
C ILE A 34 -13.58 15.59 -8.47
N VAL A 35 -14.40 14.70 -9.01
CA VAL A 35 -13.94 13.49 -9.69
C VAL A 35 -13.61 13.86 -11.14
N ARG A 36 -12.37 13.58 -11.57
CA ARG A 36 -11.93 13.75 -12.94
C ARG A 36 -11.40 12.43 -13.47
N ASN A 37 -11.53 12.23 -14.78
CA ASN A 37 -10.86 11.12 -15.42
C ASN A 37 -9.35 11.29 -15.33
N LEU A 38 -8.64 10.18 -15.20
CA LEU A 38 -7.19 10.16 -15.22
C LEU A 38 -6.70 10.69 -16.56
N PRO A 39 -5.83 11.72 -16.60
CA PRO A 39 -5.20 12.13 -17.84
C PRO A 39 -4.54 10.94 -18.54
N ASN A 40 -4.54 10.90 -19.85
CA ASN A 40 -3.94 9.83 -20.66
C ASN A 40 -4.50 8.42 -20.44
N SER A 41 -5.64 8.27 -19.74
CA SER A 41 -6.24 6.95 -19.46
C SER A 41 -6.55 6.13 -20.71
N GLU A 42 -6.79 6.79 -21.85
CA GLU A 42 -7.04 6.13 -23.15
C GLU A 42 -5.76 5.49 -23.75
N GLN A 43 -4.58 5.87 -23.27
CA GLN A 43 -3.30 5.27 -23.68
C GLN A 43 -2.94 4.03 -22.86
N LEU A 44 -3.65 3.76 -21.76
CA LEU A 44 -3.43 2.55 -20.96
C LEU A 44 -3.90 1.32 -21.73
N PRO A 45 -3.14 0.20 -21.68
CA PRO A 45 -3.48 -1.03 -22.38
C PRO A 45 -4.73 -1.72 -21.82
N THR A 46 -5.12 -1.38 -20.60
CA THR A 46 -6.33 -1.84 -19.92
C THR A 46 -6.77 -0.80 -18.89
N LYS A 47 -8.06 -0.80 -18.55
CA LYS A 47 -8.63 0.07 -17.52
C LYS A 47 -8.62 -0.59 -16.12
N GLU A 48 -8.19 -1.84 -16.03
CA GLU A 48 -8.08 -2.57 -14.77
C GLU A 48 -6.72 -2.30 -14.12
N LEU A 49 -6.69 -1.34 -13.19
CA LEU A 49 -5.50 -0.98 -12.42
C LEU A 49 -5.48 -1.79 -11.12
N LEU A 50 -4.34 -2.42 -10.82
CA LEU A 50 -4.10 -3.15 -9.58
C LEU A 50 -3.37 -2.31 -8.54
N CYS A 51 -2.49 -1.41 -8.98
CA CYS A 51 -1.77 -0.49 -8.11
C CYS A 51 -1.39 0.80 -8.84
N ILE A 52 -1.16 1.85 -8.03
CA ILE A 52 -0.73 3.18 -8.49
C ILE A 52 0.40 3.63 -7.58
N PHE A 53 1.43 4.21 -8.17
CA PHE A 53 2.59 4.72 -7.45
C PHE A 53 3.09 6.01 -8.12
N GLN A 54 3.51 7.00 -7.33
CA GLN A 54 4.21 8.18 -7.83
C GLN A 54 5.66 8.11 -7.41
N ASP A 55 6.58 8.18 -8.37
CA ASP A 55 8.01 8.14 -8.07
C ASP A 55 8.54 9.50 -7.59
N SER A 56 9.81 9.50 -7.16
CA SER A 56 10.50 10.69 -6.65
C SER A 56 10.68 11.82 -7.68
N GLU A 57 10.58 11.51 -8.97
CA GLU A 57 10.64 12.46 -10.08
C GLU A 57 9.25 13.02 -10.46
N GLY A 58 8.19 12.48 -9.83
CA GLY A 58 6.80 12.91 -10.06
C GLY A 58 6.06 12.15 -11.15
N TYR A 59 6.69 11.16 -11.81
CA TYR A 59 6.00 10.31 -12.78
C TYR A 59 5.01 9.37 -12.11
N MET A 60 3.89 9.15 -12.78
CA MET A 60 2.88 8.19 -12.31
C MET A 60 3.15 6.81 -12.91
N TRP A 61 3.14 5.80 -12.05
CA TRP A 61 3.28 4.41 -12.43
C TRP A 61 1.99 3.66 -12.13
N TYR A 62 1.56 2.85 -13.09
CA TYR A 62 0.34 2.04 -12.98
C TYR A 62 0.69 0.58 -13.18
N GLY A 63 0.39 -0.23 -12.20
CA GLY A 63 0.36 -1.70 -12.36
C GLY A 63 -1.01 -2.12 -12.82
N THR A 64 -1.06 -2.88 -13.90
CA THR A 64 -2.31 -3.24 -14.57
C THR A 64 -2.56 -4.74 -14.57
N GLU A 65 -3.82 -5.15 -14.72
CA GLU A 65 -4.18 -6.55 -14.93
C GLU A 65 -3.95 -6.91 -16.40
N GLY A 66 -2.89 -7.72 -16.66
CA GLY A 66 -2.57 -8.21 -18.00
C GLY A 66 -1.96 -7.20 -18.98
N GLY A 67 -1.94 -5.92 -18.65
CA GLY A 67 -1.41 -4.86 -19.52
C GLY A 67 0.05 -4.50 -19.27
N GLY A 68 0.67 -5.01 -18.20
CA GLY A 68 2.05 -4.71 -17.80
C GLY A 68 2.17 -3.54 -16.84
N LEU A 69 3.39 -3.03 -16.72
CA LEU A 69 3.75 -1.82 -15.99
C LEU A 69 3.65 -0.62 -16.94
N CYS A 70 3.00 0.45 -16.52
CA CYS A 70 2.86 1.67 -17.30
C CYS A 70 3.45 2.86 -16.56
N ARG A 71 4.18 3.74 -17.25
CA ARG A 71 4.68 5.02 -16.75
C ARG A 71 4.02 6.16 -17.52
N ASP A 72 3.39 7.08 -16.82
CA ASP A 72 2.78 8.29 -17.35
C ASP A 72 3.63 9.52 -16.95
N ASP A 73 4.08 10.29 -17.92
CA ASP A 73 4.84 11.52 -17.73
C ASP A 73 3.97 12.79 -17.87
N GLY A 74 2.65 12.61 -17.93
CA GLY A 74 1.68 13.68 -18.14
C GLY A 74 1.36 13.96 -19.60
N TYR A 75 2.16 13.44 -20.55
CA TYR A 75 1.96 13.62 -22.01
C TYR A 75 1.71 12.27 -22.68
N MET A 76 2.44 11.25 -22.30
CA MET A 76 2.35 9.92 -22.90
C MET A 76 2.51 8.82 -21.87
N VAL A 77 1.93 7.66 -22.19
CA VAL A 77 2.08 6.44 -21.38
C VAL A 77 3.06 5.50 -22.06
N LYS A 78 4.17 5.20 -21.38
CA LYS A 78 5.12 4.16 -21.79
C LYS A 78 4.73 2.84 -21.13
N VAL A 79 4.59 1.78 -21.93
CA VAL A 79 4.14 0.47 -21.49
C VAL A 79 5.30 -0.53 -21.53
N PHE A 80 5.49 -1.26 -20.43
CA PHE A 80 6.46 -2.35 -20.26
C PHE A 80 5.70 -3.66 -20.05
N ARG A 81 5.75 -4.53 -21.05
CA ARG A 81 5.08 -5.84 -21.01
C ARG A 81 5.75 -6.83 -21.97
N SER A 82 5.55 -8.11 -21.70
CA SER A 82 5.86 -9.15 -22.69
C SER A 82 4.80 -9.17 -23.77
N ASP A 83 5.23 -9.10 -25.02
CA ASP A 83 4.41 -9.22 -26.22
C ASP A 83 5.24 -9.86 -27.36
N PHE A 84 4.69 -9.88 -28.58
CA PHE A 84 5.38 -10.41 -29.76
C PHE A 84 6.70 -9.68 -30.09
N LYS A 85 6.82 -8.38 -29.74
CA LYS A 85 8.01 -7.58 -30.02
C LYS A 85 9.07 -7.75 -28.94
N ASN A 86 8.63 -7.96 -27.68
CA ASN A 86 9.49 -8.09 -26.50
C ASN A 86 9.10 -9.35 -25.72
N PRO A 87 9.36 -10.56 -26.29
CA PRO A 87 9.01 -11.79 -25.62
C PRO A 87 9.92 -12.01 -24.39
N GLY A 88 9.31 -12.39 -23.27
CA GLY A 88 10.06 -12.79 -22.07
C GLY A 88 10.58 -11.67 -21.19
N ILE A 89 10.21 -10.41 -21.45
CA ILE A 89 10.56 -9.27 -20.58
C ILE A 89 9.95 -9.43 -19.19
N LEU A 90 8.72 -9.94 -19.11
CA LEU A 90 8.01 -10.33 -17.90
C LEU A 90 7.44 -11.73 -18.06
N GLU A 91 7.47 -12.55 -17.01
CA GLU A 91 6.78 -13.86 -17.05
C GLU A 91 5.26 -13.72 -16.91
N ASN A 92 4.80 -12.57 -16.37
CA ASN A 92 3.38 -12.25 -16.23
C ASN A 92 3.16 -10.74 -16.31
N ASN A 93 2.19 -10.32 -17.10
CA ASN A 93 1.87 -8.92 -17.33
C ASN A 93 0.89 -8.31 -16.29
N SER A 94 0.47 -9.05 -15.27
CA SER A 94 -0.36 -8.52 -14.20
C SER A 94 0.52 -8.00 -13.07
N VAL A 95 0.69 -6.68 -13.00
CA VAL A 95 1.55 -5.99 -12.03
C VAL A 95 0.73 -5.63 -10.78
N THR A 96 1.09 -6.19 -9.64
CA THR A 96 0.29 -6.15 -8.40
C THR A 96 0.73 -5.07 -7.42
N CYS A 97 2.00 -4.68 -7.42
CA CYS A 97 2.57 -3.67 -6.53
C CYS A 97 3.81 -3.01 -7.14
N ILE A 98 4.09 -1.78 -6.71
CA ILE A 98 5.21 -0.96 -7.20
C ILE A 98 5.79 -0.21 -6.01
N THR A 99 7.12 -0.07 -5.98
CA THR A 99 7.84 0.82 -5.06
C THR A 99 9.12 1.34 -5.73
N GLU A 100 9.72 2.38 -5.19
CA GLU A 100 11.00 2.94 -5.61
C GLU A 100 12.04 2.73 -4.50
N ASP A 101 13.25 2.33 -4.85
CA ASP A 101 14.36 2.21 -3.88
C ASP A 101 15.11 3.53 -3.69
N GLY A 102 16.09 3.54 -2.78
CA GLY A 102 16.91 4.72 -2.50
C GLY A 102 17.80 5.19 -3.66
N GLU A 103 18.04 4.33 -4.64
CA GLU A 103 18.80 4.65 -5.87
C GLU A 103 17.88 5.11 -7.03
N GLY A 104 16.57 5.18 -6.81
CA GLY A 104 15.58 5.59 -7.79
C GLY A 104 15.18 4.50 -8.79
N LYS A 105 15.51 3.24 -8.55
CA LYS A 105 15.02 2.13 -9.36
C LYS A 105 13.61 1.75 -8.99
N ILE A 106 12.82 1.36 -9.96
CA ILE A 106 11.44 0.92 -9.75
C ILE A 106 11.44 -0.59 -9.54
N TRP A 107 11.00 -1.01 -8.37
CA TRP A 107 10.73 -2.40 -8.03
C TRP A 107 9.25 -2.67 -8.21
N PHE A 108 8.91 -3.76 -8.85
CA PHE A 108 7.51 -4.13 -9.03
C PHE A 108 7.30 -5.64 -8.97
N GLY A 109 6.17 -6.00 -8.39
CA GLY A 109 5.71 -7.37 -8.27
C GLY A 109 4.67 -7.71 -9.31
N THR A 110 4.66 -8.96 -9.74
CA THR A 110 3.65 -9.50 -10.65
C THR A 110 2.96 -10.72 -10.05
N LYS A 111 2.00 -11.30 -10.76
CA LYS A 111 1.45 -12.62 -10.40
C LYS A 111 2.48 -13.75 -10.54
N ARG A 112 3.67 -13.47 -11.12
CA ARG A 112 4.80 -14.40 -11.23
C ARG A 112 6.12 -13.64 -11.09
N GLY A 113 6.63 -13.59 -9.85
CA GLY A 113 7.91 -13.00 -9.53
C GLY A 113 7.94 -11.48 -9.38
N ALA A 114 9.11 -10.97 -9.02
CA ALA A 114 9.41 -9.56 -8.85
C ALA A 114 10.50 -9.13 -9.84
N TYR A 115 10.49 -7.85 -10.17
CA TYR A 115 11.35 -7.25 -11.18
C TYR A 115 11.88 -5.90 -10.71
N ILE A 116 13.01 -5.50 -11.27
CA ILE A 116 13.66 -4.21 -11.03
C ILE A 116 13.82 -3.53 -12.37
N LEU A 117 13.35 -2.28 -12.48
CA LEU A 117 13.49 -1.43 -13.67
C LEU A 117 14.42 -0.27 -13.34
N SER A 118 15.45 -0.10 -14.15
CA SER A 118 16.30 1.08 -14.16
C SER A 118 15.62 2.21 -14.93
N LYS A 119 15.47 3.38 -14.30
CA LYS A 119 14.85 4.55 -14.98
C LYS A 119 15.76 5.20 -16.02
N THR A 120 17.07 4.93 -15.98
CA THR A 120 18.07 5.55 -16.87
C THR A 120 17.99 4.99 -18.30
N ASP A 121 17.90 3.67 -18.41
CA ASP A 121 17.90 2.96 -19.70
C ASP A 121 16.65 2.11 -19.95
N TYR A 122 15.78 2.02 -18.94
CA TYR A 122 14.58 1.19 -18.91
C TYR A 122 14.84 -0.31 -19.03
N GLU A 123 16.05 -0.75 -18.65
CA GLU A 123 16.33 -2.15 -18.52
C GLU A 123 15.53 -2.75 -17.37
N ILE A 124 14.88 -3.91 -17.66
CA ILE A 124 14.14 -4.68 -16.69
C ILE A 124 14.87 -5.98 -16.43
N ARG A 125 15.16 -6.27 -15.17
CA ARG A 125 15.70 -7.56 -14.75
C ARG A 125 14.78 -8.24 -13.76
N ALA A 126 14.63 -9.55 -13.90
CA ALA A 126 13.95 -10.35 -12.89
C ALA A 126 14.80 -10.40 -11.61
N LEU A 127 14.13 -10.40 -10.45
CA LEU A 127 14.81 -10.66 -9.19
C LEU A 127 15.30 -12.11 -9.17
N ALA A 128 16.60 -12.30 -8.98
CA ALA A 128 17.26 -13.61 -9.07
C ALA A 128 17.03 -14.45 -7.80
N ASP A 129 15.78 -14.74 -7.49
CA ASP A 129 15.38 -15.60 -6.37
C ASP A 129 14.34 -16.64 -6.84
N GLU A 130 14.80 -17.86 -7.05
CA GLU A 130 13.97 -18.98 -7.48
C GLU A 130 12.80 -19.28 -6.51
N THR A 131 12.91 -18.84 -5.24
CA THR A 131 11.84 -19.06 -4.26
C THR A 131 10.58 -18.25 -4.60
N ILE A 132 10.74 -17.03 -5.14
CA ILE A 132 9.59 -16.15 -5.41
C ILE A 132 9.21 -16.09 -6.89
N LYS A 133 10.06 -16.60 -7.79
CA LYS A 133 9.89 -16.53 -9.24
C LYS A 133 8.52 -17.02 -9.74
N SER A 134 7.97 -18.05 -9.11
CA SER A 134 6.66 -18.62 -9.49
C SER A 134 5.51 -18.16 -8.61
N TRP A 135 5.76 -17.24 -7.67
CA TRP A 135 4.75 -16.80 -6.70
C TRP A 135 4.19 -15.43 -7.05
N THR A 136 2.91 -15.26 -6.74
CA THR A 136 2.30 -13.93 -6.76
C THR A 136 2.92 -13.06 -5.68
N ILE A 137 3.45 -11.91 -6.07
CA ILE A 137 3.87 -10.86 -5.16
C ILE A 137 2.62 -10.07 -4.76
N THR A 138 2.31 -10.01 -3.48
CA THR A 138 1.08 -9.38 -3.00
C THR A 138 1.26 -7.92 -2.62
N THR A 139 2.42 -7.59 -2.03
CA THR A 139 2.79 -6.21 -1.70
C THR A 139 4.30 -6.09 -1.58
N MET A 140 4.79 -4.87 -1.73
CA MET A 140 6.21 -4.55 -1.68
C MET A 140 6.40 -3.12 -1.16
N THR A 141 7.48 -2.88 -0.42
CA THR A 141 7.80 -1.56 0.13
C THR A 141 9.32 -1.42 0.27
N ALA A 142 9.87 -0.35 -0.27
CA ALA A 142 11.21 0.10 0.05
C ALA A 142 11.16 0.94 1.32
N THR A 143 12.11 0.72 2.23
CA THR A 143 12.23 1.47 3.48
C THR A 143 13.42 2.42 3.42
N SER A 144 13.40 3.44 4.27
CA SER A 144 14.39 4.54 4.28
C SER A 144 15.83 4.09 4.55
N ASP A 145 16.03 2.86 5.05
CA ASP A 145 17.34 2.25 5.29
C ASP A 145 17.85 1.40 4.11
N GLY A 146 17.22 1.49 2.93
CA GLY A 146 17.61 0.74 1.73
C GLY A 146 17.10 -0.71 1.71
N THR A 147 16.26 -1.08 2.66
CA THR A 147 15.67 -2.43 2.70
C THR A 147 14.45 -2.52 1.80
N ILE A 148 14.34 -3.59 1.02
CA ILE A 148 13.15 -3.88 0.22
C ILE A 148 12.41 -5.07 0.84
N TRP A 149 11.19 -4.81 1.28
CA TRP A 149 10.29 -5.83 1.79
C TRP A 149 9.37 -6.32 0.70
N ILE A 150 9.32 -7.63 0.48
CA ILE A 150 8.51 -8.27 -0.55
C ILE A 150 7.67 -9.36 0.07
N SER A 151 6.35 -9.31 -0.12
CA SER A 151 5.47 -10.36 0.34
C SER A 151 4.88 -11.15 -0.81
N THR A 152 4.76 -12.42 -0.59
CA THR A 152 3.97 -13.35 -1.38
C THR A 152 2.70 -13.74 -0.60
N ASN A 153 1.85 -14.57 -1.19
CA ASN A 153 0.68 -15.08 -0.49
C ASN A 153 1.00 -16.00 0.70
N ARG A 154 2.28 -16.29 1.01
CA ARG A 154 2.69 -17.15 2.14
C ARG A 154 3.75 -16.55 3.05
N HIS A 155 4.73 -15.84 2.48
CA HIS A 155 5.92 -15.43 3.20
C HIS A 155 6.21 -13.95 2.97
N LEU A 156 6.89 -13.35 3.94
CA LEU A 156 7.51 -12.03 3.82
C LEU A 156 9.01 -12.20 3.70
N PHE A 157 9.60 -11.51 2.75
CA PHE A 157 11.04 -11.54 2.47
C PHE A 157 11.64 -10.16 2.62
N ARG A 158 12.91 -10.13 2.99
CA ARG A 158 13.73 -8.93 3.04
C ARG A 158 14.87 -9.04 2.04
N TYR A 159 15.06 -7.98 1.26
CA TYR A 159 16.14 -7.86 0.28
C TYR A 159 16.91 -6.56 0.51
N ASN A 160 18.17 -6.53 0.04
CA ASN A 160 18.92 -5.30 -0.12
C ASN A 160 18.66 -4.70 -1.53
N GLU A 161 19.18 -3.50 -1.80
CA GLU A 161 19.03 -2.79 -3.09
C GLU A 161 19.72 -3.51 -4.26
N SER A 162 20.67 -4.40 -4.00
CA SER A 162 21.28 -5.26 -5.04
C SER A 162 20.38 -6.43 -5.46
N GLY A 163 19.34 -6.72 -4.69
CA GLY A 163 18.40 -7.81 -4.94
C GLY A 163 18.79 -9.12 -4.26
N GLU A 164 19.69 -9.09 -3.29
CA GLU A 164 20.04 -10.25 -2.48
C GLU A 164 19.08 -10.39 -1.32
N ARG A 165 18.58 -11.61 -1.10
CA ARG A 165 17.69 -11.89 0.02
C ARG A 165 18.47 -11.94 1.33
N THR A 166 18.07 -11.09 2.27
CA THR A 166 18.68 -10.99 3.61
C THR A 166 17.82 -11.56 4.72
N GLY A 167 16.54 -11.87 4.45
CA GLY A 167 15.63 -12.45 5.44
C GLY A 167 14.40 -13.14 4.85
N LYS A 168 13.80 -14.05 5.63
CA LYS A 168 12.54 -14.72 5.33
C LYS A 168 11.74 -14.88 6.62
N TYR A 169 10.49 -14.44 6.61
CA TYR A 169 9.64 -14.40 7.80
C TYR A 169 8.29 -15.08 7.51
N ILE A 170 7.81 -15.82 8.50
CA ILE A 170 6.48 -16.44 8.51
C ILE A 170 5.70 -15.79 9.64
N LEU A 171 4.67 -15.02 9.29
CA LEU A 171 3.85 -14.33 10.26
C LEU A 171 2.63 -15.19 10.60
N LYS A 172 2.38 -15.39 11.91
CA LYS A 172 1.24 -16.17 12.39
C LYS A 172 0.37 -15.34 13.31
N TRP A 173 -0.88 -15.12 12.91
CA TRP A 173 -1.90 -14.52 13.77
C TRP A 173 -2.82 -15.59 14.33
N LYS A 174 -2.90 -15.68 15.67
CA LYS A 174 -3.67 -16.73 16.38
C LYS A 174 -3.32 -18.14 15.87
N GLY A 175 -2.02 -18.40 15.67
CA GLY A 175 -1.49 -19.69 15.21
C GLY A 175 -1.67 -19.99 13.71
N ARG A 176 -2.27 -19.09 12.92
CA ARG A 176 -2.51 -19.27 11.47
C ARG A 176 -1.66 -18.34 10.64
N GLU A 177 -1.10 -18.88 9.56
CA GLU A 177 -0.45 -18.10 8.51
C GLU A 177 -1.52 -17.47 7.61
N ASN A 178 -1.33 -16.19 7.27
CA ASN A 178 -2.22 -15.46 6.37
C ASN A 178 -1.39 -14.62 5.41
N THR A 179 -1.99 -14.25 4.30
CA THR A 179 -1.38 -13.35 3.31
C THR A 179 -1.12 -11.98 3.94
N VAL A 180 0.07 -11.45 3.72
CA VAL A 180 0.39 -10.07 4.07
C VAL A 180 -0.38 -9.15 3.13
N ASN A 181 -1.08 -8.19 3.72
CA ASN A 181 -1.94 -7.25 2.99
C ASN A 181 -1.24 -5.92 2.72
N SER A 182 -0.46 -5.45 3.70
CA SER A 182 0.23 -4.17 3.59
C SER A 182 1.51 -4.18 4.42
N ILE A 183 2.51 -3.44 3.94
CA ILE A 183 3.78 -3.16 4.61
C ILE A 183 3.92 -1.64 4.64
N TYR A 184 4.27 -1.09 5.78
CA TYR A 184 4.38 0.36 5.97
C TYR A 184 5.54 0.70 6.91
N GLU A 185 6.37 1.67 6.54
CA GLU A 185 7.37 2.26 7.42
C GLU A 185 6.81 3.56 8.02
N ASP A 186 6.82 3.66 9.33
CA ASP A 186 6.39 4.88 10.02
C ASP A 186 7.52 5.94 10.11
N LYS A 187 7.18 7.13 10.60
CA LYS A 187 8.14 8.24 10.77
C LYS A 187 9.28 7.93 11.74
N LYS A 188 9.18 6.86 12.52
CA LYS A 188 10.22 6.37 13.44
C LYS A 188 11.05 5.26 12.81
N GLN A 189 10.89 5.02 11.50
CA GLN A 189 11.53 3.94 10.75
C GLN A 189 11.18 2.54 11.30
N THR A 190 9.99 2.39 11.85
CA THR A 190 9.46 1.11 12.28
C THR A 190 8.65 0.50 11.15
N VAL A 191 8.95 -0.74 10.80
CA VAL A 191 8.21 -1.47 9.77
C VAL A 191 7.01 -2.17 10.40
N TRP A 192 5.84 -1.85 9.88
CA TRP A 192 4.56 -2.43 10.26
C TRP A 192 4.02 -3.31 9.15
N VAL A 193 3.44 -4.42 9.53
CA VAL A 193 2.87 -5.40 8.58
C VAL A 193 1.48 -5.79 9.03
N THR A 194 0.52 -5.79 8.11
CA THR A 194 -0.84 -6.29 8.34
C THR A 194 -1.10 -7.54 7.50
N GLN A 195 -1.98 -8.41 8.01
CA GLN A 195 -2.43 -9.60 7.29
C GLN A 195 -3.92 -9.52 6.94
N ALA A 196 -4.32 -10.16 5.83
CA ALA A 196 -5.67 -10.07 5.27
C ALA A 196 -6.80 -10.56 6.22
N LYS A 197 -6.50 -11.51 7.12
CA LYS A 197 -7.46 -12.08 8.08
C LYS A 197 -7.21 -11.61 9.51
N GLY A 198 -6.64 -10.43 9.67
CA GLY A 198 -6.27 -9.84 10.95
C GLY A 198 -4.82 -10.12 11.33
N GLY A 199 -4.33 -9.35 12.28
CA GLY A 199 -2.94 -9.32 12.74
C GLY A 199 -2.22 -8.06 12.29
N LEU A 200 -1.67 -7.36 13.27
CA LEU A 200 -0.73 -6.26 13.10
C LEU A 200 0.60 -6.70 13.71
N PHE A 201 1.66 -6.51 12.97
CA PHE A 201 3.01 -6.90 13.39
C PHE A 201 3.95 -5.72 13.26
N CYS A 202 4.89 -5.65 14.18
CA CYS A 202 5.97 -4.67 14.21
C CYS A 202 7.31 -5.41 14.07
N TYR A 203 8.18 -4.92 13.21
CA TYR A 203 9.52 -5.50 13.05
C TYR A 203 10.44 -5.03 14.17
N ASP A 204 11.03 -5.98 14.89
CA ASP A 204 12.08 -5.76 15.88
C ASP A 204 13.45 -5.95 15.21
N LYS A 205 14.13 -4.84 14.91
CA LYS A 205 15.45 -4.84 14.25
C LYS A 205 16.52 -5.56 15.07
N VAL A 206 16.41 -5.56 16.41
CA VAL A 206 17.42 -6.17 17.29
C VAL A 206 17.29 -7.70 17.29
N LYS A 207 16.06 -8.20 17.27
CA LYS A 207 15.78 -9.63 17.27
C LYS A 207 15.67 -10.24 15.87
N ASP A 208 15.70 -9.41 14.85
CA ASP A 208 15.44 -9.77 13.45
C ASP A 208 14.15 -10.60 13.31
N SER A 209 13.07 -10.12 13.92
CA SER A 209 11.79 -10.82 13.96
C SER A 209 10.60 -9.89 14.06
N PHE A 210 9.43 -10.40 13.71
CA PHE A 210 8.18 -9.67 13.86
C PHE A 210 7.46 -10.01 15.15
N ILE A 211 7.05 -9.01 15.88
CA ILE A 211 6.27 -9.11 17.11
C ILE A 211 4.81 -8.77 16.77
N SER A 212 3.86 -9.66 17.16
CA SER A 212 2.45 -9.34 17.00
C SER A 212 2.05 -8.21 17.94
N TYR A 213 1.43 -7.18 17.39
CA TYR A 213 0.92 -6.05 18.17
C TYR A 213 -0.52 -6.38 18.61
N PRO A 214 -0.80 -6.36 19.92
CA PRO A 214 -2.16 -6.62 20.39
C PRO A 214 -3.07 -5.47 19.92
N TRP A 215 -4.11 -5.83 19.19
CA TRP A 215 -5.20 -4.92 18.88
C TRP A 215 -6.24 -5.06 19.99
N PRO A 216 -6.74 -3.95 20.57
CA PRO A 216 -7.77 -4.00 21.62
C PRO A 216 -9.10 -4.60 21.13
#